data_4b18231ebbed157ba0c8ce2ea0abe65f
#
_entry.id   4b18231ebbed157ba0c8ce2ea0abe65f
#
_cell.length_a   1.000
_cell.length_b   1.000
_cell.length_c   1.000
_cell.angle_alpha   90.00
_cell.angle_beta   90.00
_cell.angle_gamma   90.00
#
_symmetry.space_group_name_H-M   'P 1'
#
loop_
_entity.id
_entity.type
_entity.pdbx_description
1 polymer ?
#
loop_
_entity_poly.entity_id
_entity_poly.type
_entity_poly.pdbx_seq_one_letter_code
_entity_poly.pdbx_strand_id
1 'polypeptide(L)'
;ILLARNYSEAWKLYNKYRNNILGVITDLSFPSPFGDNEGGKELGKAIKKDNPEVPVLLQSTDENAESIAKEINADFIWKLSPDRYHFLESYFTTKYDFGAFKFIDPETGETIAVASTMKELQDKMMEVPISSFAYHVRKNDLSRWLRAQSLYHLASILKPITMKSDGSDAEKTRELIYSTIKSYRKERTRGSIAEFNRKSYDETFLFTRIGKGSLGGKGRGLAFIAMEMKADGIGKRYKDIYVSIPRTIVISTELFDTFLSINDFWPGDFVDKKDDEILSIFLDAKLPEELSLDLKRIVEVIKVPISVRSSSLLEDSHFQPFAGVYQTSMIPNKGSDEKRLEDLERAVKTVWASTYFEGAREY
;
A
#
# COMPACT_ATOMS: atom_id res chain seq x y z
N ILE A 1 -9.59 21.41 3.92
CA ILE A 1 -10.57 22.13 4.76
C ILE A 1 -11.18 23.25 3.92
N LEU A 2 -12.53 23.34 3.91
CA LEU A 2 -13.27 24.43 3.29
C LEU A 2 -13.75 25.35 4.41
N LEU A 3 -13.59 26.64 4.24
CA LEU A 3 -14.04 27.64 5.21
C LEU A 3 -15.17 28.48 4.62
N ALA A 4 -16.21 28.75 5.40
CA ALA A 4 -17.33 29.58 5.05
C ALA A 4 -17.59 30.59 6.17
N ARG A 5 -17.96 31.83 5.82
CA ARG A 5 -18.17 32.92 6.77
C ARG A 5 -19.67 33.20 7.03
N ASN A 6 -20.54 32.59 6.25
CA ASN A 6 -21.98 32.70 6.38
C ASN A 6 -22.69 31.48 5.79
N TYR A 7 -23.99 31.36 6.07
CA TYR A 7 -24.83 30.25 5.61
C TYR A 7 -24.81 30.09 4.08
N SER A 8 -24.94 31.14 3.32
CA SER A 8 -25.02 31.08 1.85
C SER A 8 -23.73 30.53 1.24
N GLU A 9 -22.58 30.96 1.75
CA GLU A 9 -21.28 30.44 1.35
C GLU A 9 -21.11 28.98 1.75
N ALA A 10 -21.45 28.61 2.99
CA ALA A 10 -21.39 27.24 3.49
C ALA A 10 -22.26 26.29 2.66
N TRP A 11 -23.50 26.67 2.37
CA TRP A 11 -24.42 25.89 1.56
C TRP A 11 -23.95 25.75 0.11
N LYS A 12 -23.36 26.78 -0.48
CA LYS A 12 -22.74 26.73 -1.81
C LYS A 12 -21.56 25.75 -1.85
N LEU A 13 -20.68 25.81 -0.86
CA LEU A 13 -19.55 24.90 -0.73
C LEU A 13 -20.02 23.47 -0.50
N TYR A 14 -21.00 23.26 0.38
CA TYR A 14 -21.59 21.95 0.61
C TYR A 14 -22.13 21.35 -0.69
N ASN A 15 -22.97 22.08 -1.43
CA ASN A 15 -23.53 21.58 -2.69
C ASN A 15 -22.47 21.27 -3.75
N LYS A 16 -21.42 22.08 -3.83
CA LYS A 16 -20.32 21.87 -4.78
C LYS A 16 -19.51 20.59 -4.46
N TYR A 17 -19.30 20.31 -3.20
CA TYR A 17 -18.40 19.22 -2.75
C TYR A 17 -19.11 18.10 -2.00
N ARG A 18 -20.44 18.06 -1.97
CA ARG A 18 -21.26 17.14 -1.14
C ARG A 18 -20.85 15.66 -1.23
N ASN A 19 -20.38 15.21 -2.39
CA ASN A 19 -19.93 13.83 -2.58
C ASN A 19 -18.59 13.51 -1.92
N ASN A 20 -17.83 14.52 -1.51
CA ASN A 20 -16.49 14.39 -0.93
C ASN A 20 -16.37 15.00 0.47
N ILE A 21 -17.46 15.56 1.03
CA ILE A 21 -17.48 16.09 2.39
C ILE A 21 -17.50 14.92 3.37
N LEU A 22 -16.56 14.92 4.30
CA LEU A 22 -16.46 13.93 5.38
C LEU A 22 -17.36 14.31 6.56
N GLY A 23 -17.56 15.61 6.77
CA GLY A 23 -18.41 16.16 7.81
C GLY A 23 -18.36 17.68 7.83
N VAL A 24 -19.18 18.28 8.68
CA VAL A 24 -19.30 19.73 8.81
C VAL A 24 -19.17 20.13 10.27
N ILE A 25 -18.34 21.13 10.53
CA ILE A 25 -18.25 21.80 11.83
C ILE A 25 -18.76 23.23 11.64
N THR A 26 -19.71 23.63 12.44
CA THR A 26 -20.29 24.97 12.34
C THR A 26 -20.52 25.58 13.71
N ASP A 27 -20.32 26.88 13.81
CA ASP A 27 -20.83 27.63 14.96
C ASP A 27 -22.36 27.61 14.95
N LEU A 28 -22.95 27.53 16.11
CA LEU A 28 -24.41 27.63 16.25
C LEU A 28 -24.89 28.97 15.68
N SER A 29 -24.20 30.06 16.08
CA SER A 29 -24.54 31.42 15.67
C SER A 29 -23.55 31.94 14.65
N PHE A 30 -23.99 32.15 13.42
CA PHE A 30 -23.24 32.85 12.38
C PHE A 30 -24.20 33.43 11.33
N PRO A 31 -23.77 34.43 10.51
CA PRO A 31 -24.67 35.18 9.62
C PRO A 31 -25.46 34.27 8.68
N SER A 32 -26.78 34.42 8.70
CA SER A 32 -27.70 33.66 7.87
C SER A 32 -28.93 34.46 7.47
N PRO A 33 -29.64 34.07 6.40
CA PRO A 33 -30.94 34.66 6.03
C PRO A 33 -32.06 34.40 7.06
N PHE A 34 -31.83 33.46 7.99
CA PHE A 34 -32.80 33.02 9.01
C PHE A 34 -32.57 33.67 10.37
N GLY A 35 -31.59 34.58 10.48
CA GLY A 35 -31.14 35.21 11.72
C GLY A 35 -29.73 34.76 12.14
N ASP A 36 -28.99 35.67 12.74
CA ASP A 36 -27.56 35.44 13.05
C ASP A 36 -27.34 34.37 14.15
N ASN A 37 -28.34 34.16 15.00
CA ASN A 37 -28.24 33.19 16.10
C ASN A 37 -28.62 31.74 15.72
N GLU A 38 -29.14 31.51 14.52
CA GLU A 38 -29.65 30.20 14.08
C GLU A 38 -28.95 29.62 12.85
N GLY A 39 -27.99 30.35 12.30
CA GLY A 39 -27.32 29.97 11.04
C GLY A 39 -26.75 28.56 11.05
N GLY A 40 -26.13 28.15 12.15
CA GLY A 40 -25.57 26.79 12.29
C GLY A 40 -26.63 25.71 12.43
N LYS A 41 -27.70 26.00 13.20
CA LYS A 41 -28.85 25.09 13.33
C LYS A 41 -29.49 24.81 11.97
N GLU A 42 -29.79 25.87 11.23
CA GLU A 42 -30.46 25.77 9.93
C GLU A 42 -29.55 25.11 8.87
N LEU A 43 -28.24 25.39 8.90
CA LEU A 43 -27.27 24.69 8.05
C LEU A 43 -27.22 23.19 8.37
N GLY A 44 -27.09 22.84 9.64
CA GLY A 44 -27.06 21.45 10.09
C GLY A 44 -28.34 20.69 9.71
N LYS A 45 -29.50 21.33 9.90
CA LYS A 45 -30.80 20.78 9.51
C LYS A 45 -30.91 20.55 8.00
N ALA A 46 -30.47 21.52 7.19
CA ALA A 46 -30.46 21.40 5.74
C ALA A 46 -29.56 20.29 5.25
N ILE A 47 -28.34 20.13 5.84
CA ILE A 47 -27.38 19.07 5.53
C ILE A 47 -27.96 17.70 5.92
N LYS A 48 -28.49 17.57 7.12
CA LYS A 48 -29.10 16.33 7.61
C LYS A 48 -30.31 15.89 6.80
N LYS A 49 -31.06 16.85 6.23
CA LYS A 49 -32.17 16.58 5.32
C LYS A 49 -31.69 16.07 3.94
N ASP A 50 -30.60 16.63 3.41
CA ASP A 50 -30.01 16.21 2.12
C ASP A 50 -29.25 14.88 2.26
N ASN A 51 -28.44 14.74 3.31
CA ASN A 51 -27.68 13.54 3.61
C ASN A 51 -27.59 13.30 5.13
N PRO A 52 -28.42 12.41 5.70
CA PRO A 52 -28.44 12.11 7.13
C PRO A 52 -27.12 11.53 7.68
N GLU A 53 -26.32 10.91 6.81
CA GLU A 53 -25.06 10.24 7.19
C GLU A 53 -23.89 11.22 7.38
N VAL A 54 -23.96 12.44 6.82
CA VAL A 54 -22.89 13.41 7.00
C VAL A 54 -22.85 13.86 8.47
N PRO A 55 -21.75 13.61 9.20
CA PRO A 55 -21.61 14.11 10.55
C PRO A 55 -21.63 15.63 10.60
N VAL A 56 -22.45 16.19 11.48
CA VAL A 56 -22.50 17.63 11.74
C VAL A 56 -22.15 17.84 13.20
N LEU A 57 -21.14 18.68 13.45
CA LEU A 57 -20.73 19.09 14.78
C LEU A 57 -21.08 20.56 14.98
N LEU A 58 -22.03 20.85 15.86
CA LEU A 58 -22.32 22.21 16.32
C LEU A 58 -21.37 22.61 17.42
N GLN A 59 -20.87 23.83 17.37
CA GLN A 59 -20.06 24.39 18.45
C GLN A 59 -20.66 25.70 18.96
N SER A 60 -20.63 25.91 20.29
CA SER A 60 -21.11 27.11 20.93
C SER A 60 -20.32 27.46 22.18
N THR A 61 -20.36 28.75 22.59
CA THR A 61 -19.89 29.17 23.91
C THR A 61 -20.98 28.97 24.99
N ASP A 62 -22.22 28.72 24.59
CA ASP A 62 -23.33 28.38 25.48
C ASP A 62 -23.34 26.82 25.64
N GLU A 63 -23.15 26.36 26.87
CA GLU A 63 -23.16 24.94 27.21
C GLU A 63 -24.56 24.31 27.02
N ASN A 64 -25.64 25.09 27.17
CA ASN A 64 -27.01 24.61 27.05
C ASN A 64 -27.42 24.36 25.59
N ALA A 65 -26.61 24.77 24.61
CA ALA A 65 -26.89 24.58 23.18
C ALA A 65 -26.82 23.10 22.71
N GLU A 66 -26.43 22.15 23.57
CA GLU A 66 -26.45 20.72 23.26
C GLU A 66 -27.88 20.22 22.89
N SER A 67 -28.90 20.77 23.53
CA SER A 67 -30.30 20.44 23.22
C SER A 67 -30.67 20.78 21.76
N ILE A 68 -30.13 21.88 21.23
CA ILE A 68 -30.32 22.29 19.84
C ILE A 68 -29.65 21.32 18.86
N ALA A 69 -28.45 20.86 19.19
CA ALA A 69 -27.77 19.85 18.37
C ALA A 69 -28.55 18.54 18.32
N LYS A 70 -29.07 18.08 19.45
CA LYS A 70 -29.90 16.86 19.54
C LYS A 70 -31.18 16.97 18.69
N GLU A 71 -31.82 18.13 18.65
CA GLU A 71 -33.03 18.39 17.85
C GLU A 71 -32.82 18.08 16.36
N ILE A 72 -31.63 18.36 15.83
CA ILE A 72 -31.29 18.20 14.40
C ILE A 72 -30.42 16.95 14.14
N ASN A 73 -30.25 16.07 15.10
CA ASN A 73 -29.40 14.90 15.03
C ASN A 73 -27.92 15.25 14.67
N ALA A 74 -27.40 16.29 15.31
CA ALA A 74 -25.99 16.71 15.21
C ALA A 74 -25.28 16.46 16.54
N ASP A 75 -23.96 16.31 16.47
CA ASP A 75 -23.10 16.26 17.65
C ASP A 75 -22.83 17.70 18.15
N PHE A 76 -22.42 17.84 19.42
CA PHE A 76 -22.18 19.13 20.04
C PHE A 76 -20.82 19.20 20.73
N ILE A 77 -20.20 20.36 20.66
CA ILE A 77 -19.01 20.67 21.46
C ILE A 77 -19.12 22.07 22.08
N TRP A 78 -18.91 22.13 23.40
CA TRP A 78 -18.79 23.39 24.11
C TRP A 78 -17.39 23.98 23.87
N LYS A 79 -17.30 25.18 23.29
CA LYS A 79 -16.04 25.84 22.92
C LYS A 79 -15.09 26.12 24.08
N LEU A 80 -15.63 26.30 25.28
CA LEU A 80 -14.86 26.59 26.50
C LEU A 80 -14.51 25.32 27.31
N SER A 81 -14.85 24.12 26.81
CA SER A 81 -14.49 22.86 27.46
C SER A 81 -12.97 22.70 27.55
N PRO A 82 -12.44 22.36 28.73
CA PRO A 82 -11.01 22.04 28.90
C PRO A 82 -10.55 20.89 27.98
N ASP A 83 -11.42 19.90 27.75
CA ASP A 83 -11.13 18.69 26.98
C ASP A 83 -11.45 18.82 25.47
N ARG A 84 -11.70 20.05 24.99
CA ARG A 84 -12.12 20.32 23.60
C ARG A 84 -11.22 19.68 22.56
N TYR A 85 -9.90 19.75 22.75
CA TYR A 85 -8.95 19.19 21.77
C TYR A 85 -8.98 17.68 21.74
N HIS A 86 -9.06 17.03 22.89
CA HIS A 86 -9.18 15.58 22.98
C HIS A 86 -10.52 15.08 22.38
N PHE A 87 -11.60 15.82 22.63
CA PHE A 87 -12.89 15.54 22.00
C PHE A 87 -12.80 15.64 20.47
N LEU A 88 -12.19 16.69 19.92
CA LEU A 88 -12.05 16.88 18.47
C LEU A 88 -11.18 15.79 17.85
N GLU A 89 -10.07 15.40 18.48
CA GLU A 89 -9.23 14.29 18.03
C GLU A 89 -10.03 12.97 17.95
N SER A 90 -10.76 12.65 19.01
CA SER A 90 -11.65 11.49 19.04
C SER A 90 -12.75 11.58 17.99
N TYR A 91 -13.33 12.75 17.82
CA TYR A 91 -14.40 13.00 16.85
C TYR A 91 -13.92 12.80 15.41
N PHE A 92 -12.76 13.37 15.04
CA PHE A 92 -12.17 13.17 13.72
C PHE A 92 -11.81 11.70 13.47
N THR A 93 -11.29 11.04 14.47
CA THR A 93 -10.90 9.64 14.37
C THR A 93 -12.09 8.71 14.16
N THR A 94 -13.20 8.99 14.85
CA THR A 94 -14.38 8.10 14.91
C THR A 94 -15.49 8.47 13.95
N LYS A 95 -15.78 9.77 13.80
CA LYS A 95 -16.91 10.25 12.97
C LYS A 95 -16.51 10.61 11.55
N TYR A 96 -15.26 11.04 11.35
CA TYR A 96 -14.74 11.38 10.02
C TYR A 96 -13.85 10.28 9.44
N ASP A 97 -13.76 9.13 10.12
CA ASP A 97 -13.01 7.94 9.69
C ASP A 97 -11.50 8.21 9.42
N PHE A 98 -10.89 9.21 10.11
CA PHE A 98 -9.44 9.45 10.01
C PHE A 98 -8.58 8.42 10.73
N GLY A 99 -9.20 7.60 11.58
CA GLY A 99 -8.54 6.50 12.27
C GLY A 99 -8.40 5.25 11.41
N ALA A 100 -7.95 4.16 12.05
CA ALA A 100 -7.92 2.85 11.43
C ALA A 100 -9.35 2.34 11.15
N PHE A 101 -9.52 1.61 10.05
CA PHE A 101 -10.77 0.93 9.76
C PHE A 101 -10.99 -0.21 10.77
N LYS A 102 -12.17 -0.24 11.39
CA LYS A 102 -12.55 -1.26 12.36
C LYS A 102 -13.61 -2.16 11.76
N PHE A 103 -13.31 -3.44 11.62
CA PHE A 103 -14.31 -4.45 11.30
C PHE A 103 -15.10 -4.77 12.56
N ILE A 104 -16.41 -4.64 12.48
CA ILE A 104 -17.34 -4.78 13.61
C ILE A 104 -18.14 -6.09 13.44
N ASP A 105 -18.31 -6.80 14.52
CA ASP A 105 -19.33 -7.86 14.59
C ASP A 105 -20.71 -7.21 14.64
N PRO A 106 -21.61 -7.49 13.67
CA PRO A 106 -22.91 -6.84 13.61
C PRO A 106 -23.87 -7.24 14.74
N GLU A 107 -23.62 -8.35 15.44
CA GLU A 107 -24.46 -8.86 16.52
C GLU A 107 -24.04 -8.29 17.87
N THR A 108 -22.74 -8.25 18.15
CA THR A 108 -22.19 -7.80 19.43
C THR A 108 -21.78 -6.33 19.44
N GLY A 109 -21.50 -5.76 18.25
CA GLY A 109 -20.91 -4.42 18.14
C GLY A 109 -19.41 -4.36 18.45
N GLU A 110 -18.77 -5.49 18.72
CA GLU A 110 -17.34 -5.55 19.06
C GLU A 110 -16.45 -5.42 17.84
N THR A 111 -15.26 -4.86 18.04
CA THR A 111 -14.23 -4.80 16.98
C THR A 111 -13.52 -6.13 16.86
N ILE A 112 -13.63 -6.80 15.72
CA ILE A 112 -13.02 -8.11 15.44
C ILE A 112 -11.71 -8.02 14.67
N ALA A 113 -11.48 -6.94 13.93
CA ALA A 113 -10.22 -6.67 13.25
C ALA A 113 -10.03 -5.17 13.03
N VAL A 114 -8.77 -4.74 12.89
CA VAL A 114 -8.40 -3.35 12.66
C VAL A 114 -7.44 -3.27 11.48
N ALA A 115 -7.65 -2.30 10.59
CA ALA A 115 -6.80 -2.04 9.43
C ALA A 115 -6.40 -0.56 9.38
N SER A 116 -5.11 -0.29 9.51
CA SER A 116 -4.54 1.07 9.46
C SER A 116 -4.09 1.47 8.04
N THR A 117 -3.90 0.49 7.17
CA THR A 117 -3.43 0.67 5.79
C THR A 117 -4.34 -0.01 4.78
N MET A 118 -4.25 0.40 3.51
CA MET A 118 -4.98 -0.30 2.43
C MET A 118 -4.60 -1.77 2.30
N LYS A 119 -3.34 -2.12 2.58
CA LYS A 119 -2.90 -3.52 2.58
C LYS A 119 -3.62 -4.31 3.67
N GLU A 120 -3.58 -3.80 4.91
CA GLU A 120 -4.27 -4.44 6.02
C GLU A 120 -5.79 -4.54 5.79
N LEU A 121 -6.41 -3.47 5.23
CA LEU A 121 -7.83 -3.53 4.84
C LEU A 121 -8.11 -4.66 3.85
N GLN A 122 -7.26 -4.79 2.81
CA GLN A 122 -7.35 -5.84 1.80
C GLN A 122 -7.19 -7.23 2.41
N ASP A 123 -6.21 -7.43 3.29
CA ASP A 123 -5.94 -8.72 3.91
C ASP A 123 -7.05 -9.08 4.91
N LYS A 124 -7.39 -8.16 5.80
CA LYS A 124 -8.39 -8.37 6.85
C LYS A 124 -9.80 -8.60 6.31
N MET A 125 -10.18 -7.95 5.21
CA MET A 125 -11.50 -8.20 4.63
C MET A 125 -11.71 -9.65 4.16
N MET A 126 -10.63 -10.40 3.86
CA MET A 126 -10.70 -11.82 3.51
C MET A 126 -10.69 -12.73 4.74
N GLU A 127 -10.17 -12.25 5.88
CA GLU A 127 -10.07 -13.01 7.12
C GLU A 127 -11.33 -12.91 7.99
N VAL A 128 -12.00 -11.75 7.97
CA VAL A 128 -13.19 -11.52 8.81
C VAL A 128 -14.41 -12.34 8.36
N PRO A 129 -15.34 -12.66 9.28
CA PRO A 129 -16.63 -13.28 8.93
C PRO A 129 -17.36 -12.49 7.85
N ILE A 130 -18.07 -13.21 6.98
CA ILE A 130 -18.84 -12.58 5.88
C ILE A 130 -19.93 -11.63 6.40
N SER A 131 -20.47 -11.88 7.59
CA SER A 131 -21.45 -11.03 8.26
C SER A 131 -20.91 -9.63 8.54
N SER A 132 -19.68 -9.56 9.06
CA SER A 132 -18.98 -8.29 9.30
C SER A 132 -18.68 -7.54 8.00
N PHE A 133 -18.14 -8.24 7.00
CA PHE A 133 -17.91 -7.64 5.68
C PHE A 133 -19.22 -7.08 5.08
N ALA A 134 -20.28 -7.87 5.09
CA ALA A 134 -21.60 -7.49 4.58
C ALA A 134 -22.18 -6.25 5.30
N TYR A 135 -21.99 -6.19 6.62
CA TYR A 135 -22.40 -5.04 7.43
C TYR A 135 -21.75 -3.74 6.94
N HIS A 136 -20.43 -3.75 6.73
CA HIS A 136 -19.70 -2.57 6.28
C HIS A 136 -20.00 -2.16 4.84
N VAL A 137 -20.24 -3.14 3.95
CA VAL A 137 -20.64 -2.85 2.55
C VAL A 137 -22.02 -2.19 2.51
N ARG A 138 -23.00 -2.70 3.27
CA ARG A 138 -24.35 -2.09 3.33
C ARG A 138 -24.34 -0.67 3.88
N LYS A 139 -23.46 -0.36 4.81
CA LYS A 139 -23.26 1.00 5.37
C LYS A 139 -22.36 1.88 4.55
N ASN A 140 -21.73 1.35 3.49
CA ASN A 140 -20.78 2.07 2.66
C ASN A 140 -19.55 2.57 3.43
N ASP A 141 -19.20 1.93 4.55
CA ASP A 141 -18.11 2.34 5.45
C ASP A 141 -16.75 2.28 4.75
N LEU A 142 -16.52 1.28 3.87
CA LEU A 142 -15.28 1.16 3.11
C LEU A 142 -14.99 2.39 2.27
N SER A 143 -15.98 2.89 1.52
CA SER A 143 -15.78 4.06 0.67
C SER A 143 -15.68 5.36 1.49
N ARG A 144 -16.33 5.44 2.66
CA ARG A 144 -16.18 6.56 3.59
C ARG A 144 -14.76 6.62 4.14
N TRP A 145 -14.25 5.50 4.66
CA TRP A 145 -12.89 5.42 5.17
C TRP A 145 -11.85 5.75 4.09
N LEU A 146 -11.98 5.21 2.88
CA LEU A 146 -11.08 5.53 1.77
C LEU A 146 -11.07 7.03 1.41
N ARG A 147 -12.21 7.71 1.52
CA ARG A 147 -12.26 9.17 1.35
C ARG A 147 -11.49 9.91 2.45
N ALA A 148 -11.63 9.46 3.71
CA ALA A 148 -10.88 10.00 4.82
C ALA A 148 -9.36 9.85 4.59
N GLN A 149 -8.93 8.75 3.95
CA GLN A 149 -7.54 8.54 3.55
C GLN A 149 -7.16 9.28 2.24
N SER A 150 -7.98 10.20 1.75
CA SER A 150 -7.78 10.96 0.49
C SER A 150 -7.73 10.09 -0.77
N LEU A 151 -8.28 8.88 -0.72
CA LEU A 151 -8.31 7.92 -1.83
C LEU A 151 -9.63 8.04 -2.63
N TYR A 152 -9.95 9.27 -3.04
CA TYR A 152 -11.23 9.65 -3.64
C TYR A 152 -11.60 8.82 -4.87
N HIS A 153 -10.63 8.53 -5.73
CA HIS A 153 -10.88 7.73 -6.95
C HIS A 153 -11.33 6.30 -6.59
N LEU A 154 -10.60 5.62 -5.72
CA LEU A 154 -10.98 4.27 -5.27
C LEU A 154 -12.32 4.29 -4.52
N ALA A 155 -12.52 5.26 -3.64
CA ALA A 155 -13.80 5.44 -2.95
C ALA A 155 -14.97 5.60 -3.92
N SER A 156 -14.80 6.34 -5.02
CA SER A 156 -15.85 6.52 -6.04
C SER A 156 -16.14 5.23 -6.82
N ILE A 157 -15.15 4.36 -7.02
CA ILE A 157 -15.33 3.05 -7.65
C ILE A 157 -16.08 2.10 -6.72
N LEU A 158 -15.77 2.11 -5.41
CA LEU A 158 -16.38 1.20 -4.45
C LEU A 158 -17.78 1.63 -4.02
N LYS A 159 -18.08 2.94 -3.97
CA LYS A 159 -19.36 3.46 -3.50
C LYS A 159 -20.60 2.85 -4.17
N PRO A 160 -20.63 2.62 -5.51
CA PRO A 160 -21.81 2.03 -6.18
C PRO A 160 -21.91 0.51 -6.00
N ILE A 161 -20.91 -0.15 -5.42
CA ILE A 161 -20.95 -1.60 -5.20
C ILE A 161 -21.87 -1.86 -4.02
N THR A 162 -22.99 -2.53 -4.32
CA THR A 162 -24.02 -2.92 -3.33
C THR A 162 -24.18 -4.43 -3.34
N MET A 163 -24.79 -4.96 -2.31
CA MET A 163 -25.13 -6.36 -2.18
C MET A 163 -26.65 -6.54 -2.22
N LYS A 164 -27.10 -7.73 -2.61
CA LYS A 164 -28.49 -8.11 -2.49
C LYS A 164 -28.94 -8.09 -1.03
N SER A 165 -30.20 -7.82 -0.80
CA SER A 165 -30.77 -7.75 0.54
C SER A 165 -30.65 -9.07 1.32
N ASP A 166 -30.76 -10.20 0.62
CA ASP A 166 -30.62 -11.54 1.18
C ASP A 166 -29.17 -11.98 1.43
N GLY A 167 -28.19 -11.17 0.98
CA GLY A 167 -26.75 -11.45 1.13
C GLY A 167 -26.21 -12.61 0.28
N SER A 168 -27.01 -13.14 -0.66
CA SER A 168 -26.64 -14.30 -1.49
C SER A 168 -25.40 -14.07 -2.38
N ASP A 169 -25.01 -12.82 -2.60
CA ASP A 169 -23.86 -12.41 -3.41
C ASP A 169 -22.71 -11.84 -2.58
N ALA A 170 -22.74 -11.99 -1.26
CA ALA A 170 -21.76 -11.36 -0.35
C ALA A 170 -20.31 -11.80 -0.65
N GLU A 171 -20.06 -13.10 -0.87
CA GLU A 171 -18.72 -13.59 -1.24
C GLU A 171 -18.25 -13.05 -2.60
N LYS A 172 -19.13 -13.03 -3.57
CA LYS A 172 -18.85 -12.44 -4.89
C LYS A 172 -18.50 -10.96 -4.81
N THR A 173 -19.23 -10.24 -3.95
CA THR A 173 -18.98 -8.81 -3.69
C THR A 173 -17.65 -8.62 -2.98
N ARG A 174 -17.31 -9.51 -2.03
CA ARG A 174 -16.04 -9.49 -1.32
C ARG A 174 -14.85 -9.68 -2.27
N GLU A 175 -14.92 -10.66 -3.15
CA GLU A 175 -13.92 -10.91 -4.19
C GLU A 175 -13.78 -9.72 -5.16
N LEU A 176 -14.90 -9.11 -5.56
CA LEU A 176 -14.91 -7.94 -6.43
C LEU A 176 -14.21 -6.74 -5.76
N ILE A 177 -14.55 -6.43 -4.51
CA ILE A 177 -13.93 -5.33 -3.77
C ILE A 177 -12.44 -5.62 -3.53
N TYR A 178 -12.10 -6.84 -3.12
CA TYR A 178 -10.71 -7.28 -2.94
C TYR A 178 -9.89 -7.09 -4.20
N SER A 179 -10.36 -7.61 -5.34
CA SER A 179 -9.67 -7.50 -6.63
C SER A 179 -9.55 -6.04 -7.11
N THR A 180 -10.55 -5.22 -6.84
CA THR A 180 -10.55 -3.79 -7.16
C THR A 180 -9.49 -3.04 -6.35
N ILE A 181 -9.42 -3.26 -5.04
CA ILE A 181 -8.38 -2.66 -4.17
C ILE A 181 -7.01 -3.15 -4.58
N LYS A 182 -6.83 -4.45 -4.83
CA LYS A 182 -5.57 -5.04 -5.28
C LYS A 182 -5.09 -4.42 -6.60
N SER A 183 -5.97 -4.28 -7.57
CA SER A 183 -5.67 -3.67 -8.87
C SER A 183 -5.29 -2.20 -8.73
N TYR A 184 -6.02 -1.44 -7.90
CA TYR A 184 -5.72 -0.05 -7.61
C TYR A 184 -4.35 0.12 -6.93
N ARG A 185 -4.03 -0.72 -5.94
CA ARG A 185 -2.72 -0.73 -5.27
C ARG A 185 -1.59 -1.05 -6.24
N LYS A 186 -1.76 -2.08 -7.07
CA LYS A 186 -0.80 -2.47 -8.11
C LYS A 186 -0.53 -1.33 -9.10
N GLU A 187 -1.57 -0.60 -9.50
CA GLU A 187 -1.40 0.54 -10.41
C GLU A 187 -0.67 1.72 -9.73
N ARG A 188 -0.94 1.99 -8.46
CA ARG A 188 -0.25 3.05 -7.70
C ARG A 188 1.22 2.76 -7.45
N THR A 189 1.56 1.51 -7.18
CA THR A 189 2.95 1.09 -6.88
C THR A 189 3.79 0.88 -8.13
N ARG A 190 3.20 0.92 -9.33
CA ARG A 190 3.90 0.73 -10.59
C ARG A 190 4.98 1.80 -10.79
N GLY A 191 6.22 1.35 -11.06
CA GLY A 191 7.39 2.23 -11.22
C GLY A 191 8.03 2.70 -9.90
N SER A 192 7.48 2.32 -8.75
CA SER A 192 8.10 2.60 -7.44
C SER A 192 8.98 1.42 -7.01
N ILE A 193 10.14 1.74 -6.41
CA ILE A 193 11.03 0.75 -5.80
C ILE A 193 10.81 0.81 -4.29
N ALA A 194 10.29 -0.27 -3.71
CA ALA A 194 10.08 -0.37 -2.28
C ALA A 194 11.29 -1.02 -1.57
N GLU A 195 11.48 -0.73 -0.30
CA GLU A 195 12.37 -1.52 0.54
C GLU A 195 11.67 -2.85 0.91
N PHE A 196 12.43 -3.94 0.84
CA PHE A 196 11.94 -5.24 1.25
C PHE A 196 11.73 -5.26 2.77
N ASN A 197 10.55 -5.66 3.18
CA ASN A 197 10.23 -5.80 4.60
C ASN A 197 9.63 -7.19 4.83
N ARG A 198 10.32 -8.04 5.58
CA ARG A 198 9.90 -9.41 5.90
C ARG A 198 8.53 -9.49 6.54
N LYS A 199 8.22 -8.54 7.45
CA LYS A 199 6.97 -8.53 8.22
C LYS A 199 5.78 -8.04 7.41
N SER A 200 6.03 -7.11 6.48
CA SER A 200 4.98 -6.43 5.70
C SER A 200 5.25 -6.51 4.19
N TYR A 201 5.71 -7.67 3.70
CA TYR A 201 5.90 -7.86 2.26
C TYR A 201 4.62 -7.57 1.50
N ASP A 202 4.74 -6.72 0.50
CA ASP A 202 3.62 -6.27 -0.33
C ASP A 202 3.82 -6.72 -1.78
N GLU A 203 3.04 -7.71 -2.21
CA GLU A 203 3.09 -8.28 -3.55
C GLU A 203 2.68 -7.31 -4.66
N THR A 204 2.15 -6.15 -4.35
CA THR A 204 1.77 -5.14 -5.35
C THR A 204 2.96 -4.36 -5.90
N PHE A 205 4.09 -4.34 -5.18
CA PHE A 205 5.32 -3.76 -5.72
C PHE A 205 5.96 -4.69 -6.75
N LEU A 206 6.20 -4.14 -7.93
CA LEU A 206 6.94 -4.85 -8.99
C LEU A 206 8.44 -4.84 -8.73
N PHE A 207 8.95 -3.82 -8.06
CA PHE A 207 10.36 -3.67 -7.73
C PHE A 207 10.54 -3.53 -6.23
N THR A 208 11.39 -4.37 -5.67
CA THR A 208 11.74 -4.34 -4.25
C THR A 208 13.26 -4.44 -4.12
N ARG A 209 13.83 -3.71 -3.16
CA ARG A 209 15.26 -3.71 -2.86
C ARG A 209 15.51 -4.32 -1.49
N ILE A 210 16.48 -5.24 -1.40
CA ILE A 210 17.04 -5.76 -0.15
C ILE A 210 18.35 -5.05 0.10
N GLY A 211 18.54 -4.50 1.28
CA GLY A 211 19.73 -3.73 1.67
C GLY A 211 19.76 -2.31 1.11
N LYS A 212 20.81 -1.59 1.44
CA LYS A 212 21.08 -0.22 0.99
C LYS A 212 22.13 -0.25 -0.12
N GLY A 213 22.32 0.78 -0.88
CA GLY A 213 23.32 0.81 -1.93
C GLY A 213 22.76 0.71 -3.35
N SER A 214 23.60 0.35 -4.33
CA SER A 214 23.23 0.38 -5.75
C SER A 214 22.36 -0.80 -6.15
N LEU A 215 21.43 -0.55 -7.09
CA LEU A 215 20.60 -1.57 -7.74
C LEU A 215 21.27 -2.18 -8.97
N GLY A 216 22.41 -1.62 -9.39
CA GLY A 216 23.08 -1.99 -10.63
C GLY A 216 22.34 -1.49 -11.89
N GLY A 217 22.86 -1.84 -13.08
CA GLY A 217 22.33 -1.40 -14.38
C GLY A 217 20.98 -1.99 -14.70
N LYS A 218 20.86 -3.31 -14.72
CA LYS A 218 19.61 -4.02 -15.06
C LYS A 218 18.45 -3.65 -14.13
N GLY A 219 18.73 -3.57 -12.81
CA GLY A 219 17.71 -3.18 -11.83
C GLY A 219 17.15 -1.79 -12.10
N ARG A 220 18.02 -0.81 -12.35
CA ARG A 220 17.64 0.57 -12.68
C ARG A 220 16.93 0.67 -14.03
N GLY A 221 17.46 0.00 -15.05
CA GLY A 221 16.89 0.00 -16.40
C GLY A 221 15.46 -0.56 -16.41
N LEU A 222 15.22 -1.70 -15.75
CA LEU A 222 13.88 -2.29 -15.65
C LEU A 222 12.90 -1.40 -14.87
N ALA A 223 13.34 -0.77 -13.79
CA ALA A 223 12.50 0.17 -13.03
C ALA A 223 12.13 1.40 -13.87
N PHE A 224 13.08 1.94 -14.63
CA PHE A 224 12.85 3.05 -15.56
C PHE A 224 11.85 2.67 -16.64
N ILE A 225 12.03 1.51 -17.30
CA ILE A 225 11.09 1.02 -18.32
C ILE A 225 9.68 0.83 -17.72
N ALA A 226 9.56 0.33 -16.47
CA ALA A 226 8.28 0.20 -15.79
C ALA A 226 7.56 1.54 -15.61
N MET A 227 8.32 2.59 -15.31
CA MET A 227 7.81 3.95 -15.16
C MET A 227 7.35 4.52 -16.50
N GLU A 228 8.17 4.41 -17.56
CA GLU A 228 7.83 4.87 -18.91
C GLU A 228 6.61 4.12 -19.47
N MET A 229 6.54 2.80 -19.31
CA MET A 229 5.36 2.02 -19.70
C MET A 229 4.08 2.47 -19.01
N LYS A 230 4.17 2.98 -17.79
CA LYS A 230 3.03 3.56 -17.08
C LYS A 230 2.66 4.92 -17.67
N ALA A 231 3.64 5.80 -17.90
CA ALA A 231 3.43 7.13 -18.43
C ALA A 231 2.78 7.07 -19.84
N ASP A 232 3.28 6.21 -20.71
CA ASP A 232 2.80 6.05 -22.09
C ASP A 232 1.50 5.24 -22.21
N GLY A 233 1.06 4.59 -21.15
CA GLY A 233 -0.14 3.73 -21.17
C GLY A 233 -0.03 2.54 -22.12
N ILE A 234 1.17 2.10 -22.47
CA ILE A 234 1.45 1.09 -23.50
C ILE A 234 0.71 -0.22 -23.27
N GLY A 235 0.51 -0.61 -22.01
CA GLY A 235 -0.24 -1.81 -21.65
C GLY A 235 -1.74 -1.76 -22.01
N LYS A 236 -2.26 -0.56 -22.37
CA LYS A 236 -3.65 -0.37 -22.83
C LYS A 236 -3.75 -0.12 -24.33
N ARG A 237 -2.61 0.10 -25.00
CA ARG A 237 -2.56 0.46 -26.43
C ARG A 237 -2.86 -0.74 -27.35
N TYR A 238 -2.48 -1.94 -26.91
CA TYR A 238 -2.62 -3.17 -27.70
C TYR A 238 -3.54 -4.14 -26.96
N LYS A 239 -4.72 -4.43 -27.57
CA LYS A 239 -5.76 -5.26 -26.91
C LYS A 239 -5.35 -6.74 -26.76
N ASP A 240 -4.57 -7.25 -27.73
CA ASP A 240 -4.22 -8.67 -27.83
C ASP A 240 -2.78 -8.96 -27.38
N ILE A 241 -2.04 -7.94 -26.89
CA ILE A 241 -0.67 -8.08 -26.42
C ILE A 241 -0.58 -7.66 -24.96
N TYR A 242 -0.16 -8.62 -24.11
CA TYR A 242 0.14 -8.33 -22.71
C TYR A 242 1.60 -7.90 -22.58
N VAL A 243 1.82 -6.61 -22.33
CA VAL A 243 3.16 -6.06 -22.07
C VAL A 243 3.34 -5.89 -20.58
N SER A 244 4.31 -6.59 -20.00
CA SER A 244 4.60 -6.51 -18.56
C SER A 244 6.09 -6.61 -18.29
N ILE A 245 6.49 -6.10 -17.15
CA ILE A 245 7.81 -6.31 -16.57
C ILE A 245 7.67 -7.34 -15.45
N PRO A 246 8.57 -8.33 -15.38
CA PRO A 246 8.54 -9.33 -14.31
C PRO A 246 8.76 -8.66 -12.95
N ARG A 247 8.16 -9.22 -11.91
CA ARG A 247 8.47 -8.82 -10.54
C ARG A 247 9.96 -9.02 -10.29
N THR A 248 10.61 -8.00 -9.76
CA THR A 248 12.06 -7.97 -9.58
C THR A 248 12.39 -7.62 -8.13
N ILE A 249 13.22 -8.45 -7.50
CA ILE A 249 13.79 -8.17 -6.18
C ILE A 249 15.29 -8.00 -6.41
N VAL A 250 15.82 -6.84 -6.04
CA VAL A 250 17.22 -6.52 -6.21
C VAL A 250 17.95 -6.64 -4.88
N ILE A 251 18.95 -7.50 -4.82
CA ILE A 251 19.93 -7.57 -3.73
C ILE A 251 20.96 -6.47 -4.00
N SER A 252 21.08 -5.51 -3.10
CA SER A 252 22.00 -4.36 -3.29
C SER A 252 23.47 -4.76 -3.20
N THR A 253 24.34 -3.92 -3.77
CA THR A 253 25.80 -4.12 -3.74
C THR A 253 26.37 -4.21 -2.32
N GLU A 254 25.80 -3.49 -1.36
CA GLU A 254 26.20 -3.54 0.06
C GLU A 254 26.16 -4.97 0.63
N LEU A 255 25.17 -5.78 0.23
CA LEU A 255 25.06 -7.16 0.72
C LEU A 255 26.09 -8.08 0.07
N PHE A 256 26.49 -7.80 -1.15
CA PHE A 256 27.62 -8.49 -1.78
C PHE A 256 28.95 -8.13 -1.09
N ASP A 257 29.18 -6.85 -0.82
CA ASP A 257 30.36 -6.39 -0.09
C ASP A 257 30.40 -7.00 1.32
N THR A 258 29.26 -7.05 1.99
CA THR A 258 29.13 -7.72 3.31
C THR A 258 29.45 -9.21 3.22
N PHE A 259 28.96 -9.91 2.18
CA PHE A 259 29.26 -11.34 1.95
C PHE A 259 30.76 -11.56 1.77
N LEU A 260 31.44 -10.74 0.98
CA LEU A 260 32.89 -10.83 0.81
C LEU A 260 33.62 -10.62 2.14
N SER A 261 33.21 -9.58 2.88
CA SER A 261 33.84 -9.20 4.14
C SER A 261 33.71 -10.27 5.24
N ILE A 262 32.54 -10.87 5.43
CA ILE A 262 32.32 -11.88 6.48
C ILE A 262 33.00 -13.21 6.21
N ASN A 263 33.41 -13.45 4.96
CA ASN A 263 34.14 -14.66 4.55
C ASN A 263 35.65 -14.38 4.28
N ASP A 264 36.11 -13.15 4.61
CA ASP A 264 37.50 -12.72 4.37
C ASP A 264 37.95 -12.88 2.91
N PHE A 265 37.06 -12.65 1.95
CA PHE A 265 37.34 -12.74 0.53
C PHE A 265 37.88 -11.43 -0.04
N TRP A 266 39.02 -11.50 -0.70
CA TRP A 266 39.63 -10.38 -1.40
C TRP A 266 39.68 -10.62 -2.90
N PRO A 267 39.52 -9.62 -3.76
CA PRO A 267 39.55 -9.81 -5.22
C PRO A 267 40.80 -10.57 -5.71
N GLY A 268 41.97 -10.34 -5.08
CA GLY A 268 43.22 -11.00 -5.41
C GLY A 268 43.25 -12.52 -5.16
N ASP A 269 42.38 -13.04 -4.28
CA ASP A 269 42.36 -14.44 -3.89
C ASP A 269 41.88 -15.36 -5.02
N PHE A 270 41.24 -14.82 -6.03
CA PHE A 270 40.61 -15.56 -7.12
C PHE A 270 41.35 -15.47 -8.44
N VAL A 271 42.44 -14.68 -8.55
CA VAL A 271 43.14 -14.39 -9.82
C VAL A 271 43.69 -15.65 -10.48
N ASP A 272 44.24 -16.56 -9.71
CA ASP A 272 44.89 -17.79 -10.22
C ASP A 272 43.98 -19.03 -10.10
N LYS A 273 42.70 -18.86 -9.68
CA LYS A 273 41.79 -19.99 -9.49
C LYS A 273 40.94 -20.27 -10.73
N LYS A 274 40.62 -21.56 -10.93
CA LYS A 274 39.66 -21.99 -11.95
C LYS A 274 38.23 -21.70 -11.51
N ASP A 275 37.31 -21.55 -12.46
CA ASP A 275 35.91 -21.25 -12.22
C ASP A 275 35.23 -22.21 -11.26
N ASP A 276 35.51 -23.54 -11.38
CA ASP A 276 34.96 -24.57 -10.49
C ASP A 276 35.47 -24.44 -9.05
N GLU A 277 36.75 -24.05 -8.87
CA GLU A 277 37.33 -23.80 -7.54
C GLU A 277 36.69 -22.56 -6.90
N ILE A 278 36.51 -21.46 -7.66
CA ILE A 278 35.83 -20.26 -7.22
C ILE A 278 34.41 -20.59 -6.83
N LEU A 279 33.69 -21.32 -7.67
CA LEU A 279 32.30 -21.71 -7.40
C LEU A 279 32.20 -22.52 -6.10
N SER A 280 33.09 -23.50 -5.88
CA SER A 280 33.08 -24.29 -4.65
C SER A 280 33.29 -23.41 -3.42
N ILE A 281 34.26 -22.49 -3.44
CA ILE A 281 34.56 -21.57 -2.35
C ILE A 281 33.30 -20.71 -2.02
N PHE A 282 32.63 -20.18 -3.03
CA PHE A 282 31.45 -19.34 -2.81
C PHE A 282 30.25 -20.17 -2.30
N LEU A 283 30.09 -21.40 -2.75
CA LEU A 283 29.00 -22.28 -2.29
C LEU A 283 29.15 -22.64 -0.82
N ASP A 284 30.39 -22.86 -0.36
CA ASP A 284 30.71 -23.20 1.03
C ASP A 284 30.68 -21.98 1.96
N ALA A 285 30.75 -20.74 1.40
CA ALA A 285 30.77 -19.51 2.13
C ALA A 285 29.43 -19.19 2.79
N LYS A 286 29.46 -18.45 3.90
CA LYS A 286 28.26 -18.04 4.65
C LYS A 286 27.62 -16.80 4.03
N LEU A 287 26.30 -16.84 3.84
CA LEU A 287 25.54 -15.62 3.51
C LEU A 287 25.36 -14.74 4.75
N PRO A 288 25.25 -13.42 4.59
CA PRO A 288 24.81 -12.53 5.66
C PRO A 288 23.47 -13.02 6.23
N GLU A 289 23.36 -13.12 7.56
CA GLU A 289 22.16 -13.67 8.23
C GLU A 289 20.89 -12.95 7.83
N GLU A 290 20.93 -11.62 7.76
CA GLU A 290 19.79 -10.80 7.35
C GLU A 290 19.34 -11.12 5.92
N LEU A 291 20.27 -11.38 5.01
CA LEU A 291 19.95 -11.79 3.64
C LEU A 291 19.28 -13.17 3.61
N SER A 292 19.82 -14.15 4.33
CA SER A 292 19.23 -15.50 4.41
C SER A 292 17.80 -15.45 4.94
N LEU A 293 17.52 -14.62 5.95
CA LEU A 293 16.18 -14.42 6.48
C LEU A 293 15.25 -13.75 5.45
N ASP A 294 15.77 -12.81 4.65
CA ASP A 294 14.99 -12.18 3.57
C ASP A 294 14.72 -13.17 2.42
N LEU A 295 15.70 -14.00 2.03
CA LEU A 295 15.53 -15.06 1.03
C LEU A 295 14.51 -16.10 1.50
N LYS A 296 14.53 -16.47 2.78
CA LYS A 296 13.51 -17.34 3.37
C LYS A 296 12.11 -16.76 3.19
N ARG A 297 11.92 -15.48 3.48
CA ARG A 297 10.62 -14.83 3.29
C ARG A 297 10.22 -14.81 1.81
N ILE A 298 11.15 -14.62 0.90
CA ILE A 298 10.89 -14.66 -0.55
C ILE A 298 10.33 -16.02 -0.98
N VAL A 299 10.93 -17.13 -0.57
CA VAL A 299 10.41 -18.46 -0.94
C VAL A 299 9.08 -18.79 -0.27
N GLU A 300 8.79 -18.23 0.90
CA GLU A 300 7.47 -18.36 1.54
C GLU A 300 6.36 -17.70 0.73
N VAL A 301 6.62 -16.54 0.12
CA VAL A 301 5.59 -15.74 -0.56
C VAL A 301 5.56 -15.90 -2.08
N ILE A 302 6.70 -16.23 -2.70
CA ILE A 302 6.82 -16.42 -4.16
C ILE A 302 6.82 -17.90 -4.49
N LYS A 303 5.80 -18.36 -5.22
CA LYS A 303 5.58 -19.77 -5.57
C LYS A 303 5.77 -20.07 -7.08
N VAL A 304 6.30 -19.10 -7.83
CA VAL A 304 6.60 -19.24 -9.26
C VAL A 304 8.10 -19.46 -9.48
N PRO A 305 8.54 -19.96 -10.64
CA PRO A 305 9.96 -20.06 -10.98
C PRO A 305 10.69 -18.72 -10.83
N ILE A 306 11.95 -18.76 -10.39
CA ILE A 306 12.77 -17.58 -10.14
C ILE A 306 14.01 -17.62 -11.05
N SER A 307 14.33 -16.47 -11.66
CA SER A 307 15.58 -16.25 -12.37
C SER A 307 16.48 -15.36 -11.50
N VAL A 308 17.65 -15.82 -11.15
CA VAL A 308 18.69 -15.05 -10.45
C VAL A 308 19.72 -14.61 -11.48
N ARG A 309 19.94 -13.28 -11.54
CA ARG A 309 20.81 -12.66 -12.55
C ARG A 309 21.66 -11.56 -11.91
N SER A 310 22.83 -11.33 -12.47
CA SER A 310 23.65 -10.18 -12.15
C SER A 310 22.96 -8.86 -12.57
N SER A 311 23.31 -7.78 -11.90
CA SER A 311 22.87 -6.42 -12.23
C SER A 311 24.05 -5.45 -12.20
N SER A 312 25.20 -5.87 -12.76
CA SER A 312 26.40 -5.05 -12.86
C SER A 312 26.17 -3.84 -13.75
N LEU A 313 26.82 -2.72 -13.41
CA LEU A 313 26.85 -1.53 -14.26
C LEU A 313 27.67 -1.75 -15.55
N LEU A 314 28.63 -2.69 -15.50
CA LEU A 314 29.48 -3.00 -16.64
C LEU A 314 28.74 -3.71 -17.78
N GLU A 315 27.68 -4.48 -17.47
CA GLU A 315 26.92 -5.21 -18.48
C GLU A 315 26.22 -4.32 -19.50
N ASP A 316 25.87 -3.08 -19.09
CA ASP A 316 25.17 -2.11 -19.95
C ASP A 316 26.13 -1.00 -20.44
N SER A 317 27.46 -1.25 -20.43
CA SER A 317 28.45 -0.31 -20.93
C SER A 317 28.30 -0.05 -22.42
N HIS A 318 28.20 1.22 -22.81
CA HIS A 318 28.12 1.61 -24.23
C HIS A 318 29.42 1.37 -25.03
N PHE A 319 30.56 1.31 -24.35
CA PHE A 319 31.85 1.18 -25.01
C PHE A 319 32.27 -0.27 -25.19
N GLN A 320 31.86 -1.15 -24.29
CA GLN A 320 32.22 -2.56 -24.31
C GLN A 320 31.12 -3.36 -23.59
N PRO A 321 30.18 -3.96 -24.33
CA PRO A 321 29.03 -4.64 -23.71
C PRO A 321 29.48 -5.97 -23.07
N PHE A 322 29.18 -6.15 -21.81
CA PHE A 322 29.51 -7.33 -20.97
C PHE A 322 28.43 -8.41 -21.02
N ALA A 323 27.70 -8.48 -22.13
CA ALA A 323 26.57 -9.39 -22.27
C ALA A 323 27.01 -10.86 -22.25
N GLY A 324 26.41 -11.64 -21.33
CA GLY A 324 26.64 -13.08 -21.27
C GLY A 324 27.86 -13.53 -20.48
N VAL A 325 28.63 -12.62 -19.90
CA VAL A 325 29.83 -12.94 -19.11
C VAL A 325 29.45 -13.52 -17.73
N TYR A 326 28.44 -12.97 -17.09
CA TYR A 326 28.00 -13.44 -15.79
C TYR A 326 26.95 -14.54 -15.91
N GLN A 327 26.96 -15.47 -14.95
CA GLN A 327 26.02 -16.59 -14.90
C GLN A 327 24.57 -16.10 -14.63
N THR A 328 23.64 -16.84 -15.21
CA THR A 328 22.21 -16.73 -14.90
C THR A 328 21.75 -18.07 -14.33
N SER A 329 21.13 -18.05 -13.18
CA SER A 329 20.59 -19.25 -12.54
C SER A 329 19.07 -19.25 -12.61
N MET A 330 18.49 -20.31 -13.18
CA MET A 330 17.04 -20.49 -13.28
C MET A 330 16.62 -21.61 -12.33
N ILE A 331 15.79 -21.29 -11.33
CA ILE A 331 15.32 -22.27 -10.35
C ILE A 331 13.82 -22.49 -10.49
N PRO A 332 13.36 -23.74 -10.51
CA PRO A 332 11.93 -24.07 -10.66
C PRO A 332 11.11 -23.69 -9.45
N ASN A 333 11.75 -23.42 -8.30
CA ASN A 333 11.14 -23.00 -7.03
C ASN A 333 10.07 -24.00 -6.56
N LYS A 334 10.39 -25.30 -6.57
CA LYS A 334 9.52 -26.42 -6.20
C LYS A 334 10.10 -27.22 -5.04
N GLY A 335 9.25 -27.92 -4.30
CA GLY A 335 9.61 -28.72 -3.13
C GLY A 335 9.27 -28.05 -1.81
N SER A 336 9.88 -28.50 -0.72
CA SER A 336 9.71 -27.88 0.61
C SER A 336 10.32 -26.48 0.65
N ASP A 337 9.92 -25.67 1.62
CA ASP A 337 10.44 -24.31 1.75
C ASP A 337 11.95 -24.31 2.06
N GLU A 338 12.46 -25.33 2.77
CA GLU A 338 13.89 -25.53 3.03
C GLU A 338 14.66 -25.80 1.73
N LYS A 339 14.16 -26.71 0.89
CA LYS A 339 14.79 -27.02 -0.40
C LYS A 339 14.79 -25.81 -1.33
N ARG A 340 13.70 -25.07 -1.36
CA ARG A 340 13.56 -23.87 -2.18
C ARG A 340 14.48 -22.75 -1.72
N LEU A 341 14.68 -22.63 -0.39
CA LEU A 341 15.64 -21.70 0.18
C LEU A 341 17.07 -22.08 -0.20
N GLU A 342 17.45 -23.36 -0.02
CA GLU A 342 18.77 -23.88 -0.42
C GLU A 342 19.08 -23.61 -1.89
N ASP A 343 18.11 -23.89 -2.77
CA ASP A 343 18.25 -23.65 -4.22
C ASP A 343 18.41 -22.15 -4.53
N LEU A 344 17.69 -21.25 -3.82
CA LEU A 344 17.79 -19.82 -4.02
C LEU A 344 19.12 -19.25 -3.48
N GLU A 345 19.56 -19.67 -2.31
CA GLU A 345 20.85 -19.28 -1.73
C GLU A 345 22.02 -19.75 -2.64
N ARG A 346 21.95 -21.00 -3.10
CA ARG A 346 22.91 -21.53 -4.07
C ARG A 346 22.94 -20.71 -5.35
N ALA A 347 21.78 -20.35 -5.90
CA ALA A 347 21.69 -19.53 -7.11
C ALA A 347 22.30 -18.12 -6.92
N VAL A 348 22.06 -17.47 -5.78
CA VAL A 348 22.67 -16.18 -5.46
C VAL A 348 24.19 -16.30 -5.38
N LYS A 349 24.71 -17.28 -4.64
CA LYS A 349 26.16 -17.54 -4.52
C LYS A 349 26.79 -17.83 -5.87
N THR A 350 26.13 -18.62 -6.73
CA THR A 350 26.62 -18.95 -8.09
C THR A 350 26.75 -17.71 -8.95
N VAL A 351 25.74 -16.82 -8.93
CA VAL A 351 25.79 -15.58 -9.70
C VAL A 351 26.88 -14.64 -9.15
N TRP A 352 27.07 -14.57 -7.85
CA TRP A 352 28.15 -13.81 -7.23
C TRP A 352 29.54 -14.37 -7.58
N ALA A 353 29.73 -15.70 -7.49
CA ALA A 353 30.97 -16.36 -7.89
C ALA A 353 31.35 -16.02 -9.33
N SER A 354 30.36 -15.95 -10.23
CA SER A 354 30.59 -15.71 -11.66
C SER A 354 31.20 -14.33 -11.96
N THR A 355 31.17 -13.39 -11.01
CA THR A 355 31.85 -12.11 -11.15
C THR A 355 33.39 -12.23 -11.07
N TYR A 356 33.89 -13.36 -10.61
CA TYR A 356 35.31 -13.69 -10.51
C TYR A 356 35.75 -14.80 -11.48
N PHE A 357 34.86 -15.30 -12.36
CA PHE A 357 35.21 -16.31 -13.36
C PHE A 357 36.15 -15.75 -14.42
N GLU A 358 36.85 -16.64 -15.11
CA GLU A 358 37.86 -16.29 -16.12
C GLU A 358 37.33 -15.28 -17.14
N GLY A 359 36.14 -15.54 -17.75
CA GLY A 359 35.53 -14.62 -18.68
C GLY A 359 35.23 -13.22 -18.11
N ALA A 360 34.97 -13.09 -16.81
CA ALA A 360 34.78 -11.80 -16.13
C ALA A 360 36.09 -11.08 -15.81
N ARG A 361 37.16 -11.85 -15.59
CA ARG A 361 38.51 -11.32 -15.27
C ARG A 361 39.29 -10.87 -16.51
N GLU A 362 39.04 -11.52 -17.65
CA GLU A 362 39.70 -11.17 -18.94
C GLU A 362 39.19 -9.87 -19.55
N TYR A 363 38.10 -9.34 -19.04
CA TYR A 363 37.43 -8.16 -19.54
C TYR A 363 37.80 -6.91 -18.75
#